data_f6e0d8e7b7bba022641a77c3f48b51f2
#
_entry.id   f6e0d8e7b7bba022641a77c3f48b51f2
#
_cell.length_a   1.000
_cell.length_b   1.000
_cell.length_c   1.000
_cell.angle_alpha   90.00
_cell.angle_beta   90.00
_cell.angle_gamma   90.00
#
_symmetry.space_group_name_H-M   'P 1'
#
loop_
_entity.id
_entity.type
_entity.pdbx_description
1 polymer ?
#
loop_
_entity_poly.entity_id
_entity_poly.type
_entity_poly.pdbx_seq_one_letter_code
_entity_poly.pdbx_strand_id
1 'polypeptide(L)'
;MICSYTELKNLIYNSGIGSNIDVGICEEISEAVAKLELYGLNASAEIYRCFKKLSYKKDNIKIIDKSIQFGKGMVIFEGISGLDYFRTNLYDEIIFEELDSPLILIGLGLINNVENFKVLNSTSLIGYVDKKKFFWNENFTGNNVKISIKKEKFKVQQFNSVKSKIKIDKNVWKNLELLSRKILVPESNLSRDFGAGANINDND
;
A
#
# COMPACT_ATOMS: atom_id res chain seq x y z
N MET A 1 18.75 3.42 -7.12
CA MET A 1 19.39 2.86 -5.92
C MET A 1 19.03 1.38 -5.82
N ILE A 2 19.95 0.53 -5.32
CA ILE A 2 19.66 -0.89 -5.05
C ILE A 2 19.51 -1.02 -3.54
N CYS A 3 18.52 -1.76 -3.09
CA CYS A 3 18.27 -2.01 -1.67
C CYS A 3 17.77 -3.45 -1.44
N SER A 4 17.82 -3.89 -0.19
CA SER A 4 17.21 -5.14 0.24
C SER A 4 15.69 -4.98 0.44
N TYR A 5 14.99 -6.10 0.49
CA TYR A 5 13.57 -6.14 0.82
C TYR A 5 13.26 -5.50 2.18
N THR A 6 14.05 -5.86 3.19
CA THR A 6 13.84 -5.37 4.56
C THR A 6 14.11 -3.86 4.69
N GLU A 7 15.16 -3.35 4.03
CA GLU A 7 15.45 -1.91 4.02
C GLU A 7 14.29 -1.12 3.41
N LEU A 8 13.78 -1.58 2.26
CA LEU A 8 12.66 -0.92 1.62
C LEU A 8 11.39 -1.00 2.47
N LYS A 9 11.06 -2.19 2.98
CA LYS A 9 9.89 -2.37 3.85
C LYS A 9 9.94 -1.42 5.05
N ASN A 10 11.07 -1.37 5.75
CA ASN A 10 11.25 -0.47 6.91
C ASN A 10 11.14 1.01 6.52
N LEU A 11 11.68 1.39 5.37
CA LEU A 11 11.56 2.76 4.88
C LEU A 11 10.10 3.15 4.61
N ILE A 12 9.35 2.29 3.91
CA ILE A 12 7.92 2.53 3.62
C ILE A 12 7.11 2.59 4.93
N TYR A 13 7.34 1.64 5.85
CA TYR A 13 6.69 1.61 7.15
C TYR A 13 6.90 2.92 7.91
N ASN A 14 8.17 3.32 8.09
CA ASN A 14 8.51 4.55 8.79
C ASN A 14 7.95 5.80 8.07
N SER A 15 7.92 5.81 6.74
CA SER A 15 7.33 6.90 5.97
C SER A 15 5.82 7.02 6.20
N GLY A 16 5.13 5.89 6.35
CA GLY A 16 3.71 5.85 6.71
C GLY A 16 3.45 6.41 8.10
N ILE A 17 4.21 5.97 9.11
CA ILE A 17 4.13 6.51 10.48
C ILE A 17 4.43 8.01 10.48
N GLY A 18 5.48 8.45 9.78
CA GLY A 18 5.82 9.88 9.64
C GLY A 18 4.78 10.70 8.86
N SER A 19 3.85 10.02 8.22
CA SER A 19 2.68 10.61 7.54
C SER A 19 1.39 10.52 8.38
N ASN A 20 1.48 10.13 9.67
CA ASN A 20 0.37 9.94 10.61
C ASN A 20 -0.62 8.84 10.20
N ILE A 21 -0.13 7.76 9.62
CA ILE A 21 -0.92 6.57 9.30
C ILE A 21 -0.76 5.56 10.44
N ASP A 22 -1.84 4.85 10.78
CA ASP A 22 -1.86 3.85 11.85
C ASP A 22 -0.87 2.71 11.59
N VAL A 23 -0.27 2.21 12.68
CA VAL A 23 0.78 1.17 12.66
C VAL A 23 0.37 -0.05 11.84
N GLY A 24 -0.83 -0.60 12.08
CA GLY A 24 -1.31 -1.80 11.37
C GLY A 24 -1.44 -1.57 9.87
N ILE A 25 -1.93 -0.42 9.46
CA ILE A 25 -2.01 -0.03 8.04
C ILE A 25 -0.60 0.08 7.44
N CYS A 26 0.34 0.69 8.18
CA CYS A 26 1.73 0.82 7.72
C CYS A 26 2.41 -0.54 7.54
N GLU A 27 2.12 -1.52 8.41
CA GLU A 27 2.64 -2.89 8.29
C GLU A 27 2.18 -3.55 7.00
N GLU A 28 0.87 -3.53 6.71
CA GLU A 28 0.33 -4.12 5.48
C GLU A 28 0.82 -3.41 4.22
N ILE A 29 0.77 -2.09 4.18
CA ILE A 29 1.21 -1.31 3.03
C ILE A 29 2.70 -1.51 2.75
N SER A 30 3.54 -1.50 3.79
CA SER A 30 4.99 -1.68 3.60
C SER A 30 5.34 -3.07 3.04
N GLU A 31 4.64 -4.10 3.51
CA GLU A 31 4.78 -5.47 3.00
C GLU A 31 4.33 -5.57 1.54
N ALA A 32 3.15 -4.99 1.21
CA ALA A 32 2.60 -5.00 -0.14
C ALA A 32 3.52 -4.28 -1.14
N VAL A 33 4.00 -3.08 -0.79
CA VAL A 33 4.89 -2.28 -1.63
C VAL A 33 6.23 -2.99 -1.85
N ALA A 34 6.88 -3.45 -0.77
CA ALA A 34 8.16 -4.15 -0.88
C ALA A 34 8.01 -5.44 -1.71
N LYS A 35 6.87 -6.14 -1.58
CA LYS A 35 6.56 -7.32 -2.39
C LYS A 35 6.45 -6.99 -3.87
N LEU A 36 5.71 -5.94 -4.24
CA LEU A 36 5.57 -5.52 -5.63
C LEU A 36 6.90 -5.08 -6.26
N GLU A 37 7.77 -4.43 -5.49
CA GLU A 37 9.09 -4.01 -5.96
C GLU A 37 10.03 -5.21 -6.25
N LEU A 38 9.85 -6.36 -5.59
CA LEU A 38 10.54 -7.60 -5.97
C LEU A 38 10.23 -8.04 -7.40
N TYR A 39 9.06 -7.66 -7.92
CA TYR A 39 8.65 -7.93 -9.30
C TYR A 39 9.03 -6.80 -10.26
N GLY A 40 9.69 -5.75 -9.76
CA GLY A 40 10.13 -4.60 -10.55
C GLY A 40 9.01 -3.64 -10.94
N LEU A 41 7.91 -3.66 -10.18
CA LEU A 41 6.81 -2.72 -10.33
C LEU A 41 7.11 -1.49 -9.47
N ASN A 42 6.91 -0.31 -10.01
CA ASN A 42 7.28 0.97 -9.36
C ASN A 42 6.29 1.37 -8.24
N ALA A 43 6.08 0.45 -7.29
CA ALA A 43 5.10 0.60 -6.21
C ALA A 43 5.53 1.64 -5.16
N SER A 44 6.84 1.84 -4.98
CA SER A 44 7.38 2.86 -4.08
C SER A 44 7.02 4.29 -4.51
N ALA A 45 7.02 4.56 -5.80
CA ALA A 45 6.59 5.86 -6.33
C ALA A 45 5.08 6.07 -6.14
N GLU A 46 4.30 5.00 -6.34
CA GLU A 46 2.85 5.02 -6.13
C GLU A 46 2.50 5.33 -4.68
N ILE A 47 3.07 4.60 -3.73
CA ILE A 47 2.77 4.80 -2.31
C ILE A 47 3.25 6.16 -1.80
N TYR A 48 4.41 6.64 -2.26
CA TYR A 48 4.87 7.99 -1.94
C TYR A 48 3.84 9.03 -2.39
N ARG A 49 3.28 8.88 -3.59
CA ARG A 49 2.22 9.76 -4.09
C ARG A 49 0.95 9.70 -3.23
N CYS A 50 0.56 8.50 -2.77
CA CYS A 50 -0.56 8.34 -1.84
C CYS A 50 -0.28 9.05 -0.51
N PHE A 51 0.90 8.87 0.10
CA PHE A 51 1.28 9.54 1.35
C PHE A 51 1.27 11.07 1.25
N LYS A 52 1.57 11.64 0.10
CA LYS A 52 1.49 13.09 -0.12
C LYS A 52 0.08 13.65 -0.23
N LYS A 53 -0.88 12.83 -0.62
CA LYS A 53 -2.27 13.23 -0.89
C LYS A 53 -3.23 12.90 0.24
N LEU A 54 -2.70 12.49 1.42
CA LEU A 54 -3.51 12.13 2.55
C LEU A 54 -4.54 13.23 2.87
N SER A 55 -5.79 12.94 2.57
CA SER A 55 -6.93 13.74 2.99
C SER A 55 -7.99 12.74 3.45
N TYR A 56 -8.04 12.52 4.76
CA TYR A 56 -9.10 11.67 5.32
C TYR A 56 -10.44 12.39 5.14
N LYS A 57 -11.21 11.98 4.16
CA LYS A 57 -12.64 12.27 4.07
C LYS A 57 -13.34 10.92 4.14
N LYS A 58 -14.12 10.72 5.18
CA LYS A 58 -14.98 9.53 5.31
C LYS A 58 -15.97 9.56 4.16
N ASP A 59 -15.73 8.75 3.13
CA ASP A 59 -16.68 8.58 2.05
C ASP A 59 -17.81 7.66 2.47
N ASN A 60 -19.01 7.94 1.95
CA ASN A 60 -20.17 7.11 2.20
C ASN A 60 -20.03 5.79 1.43
N ILE A 61 -19.95 4.70 2.17
CA ILE A 61 -20.05 3.35 1.61
C ILE A 61 -21.53 3.11 1.28
N LYS A 62 -21.80 2.66 0.07
CA LYS A 62 -23.15 2.25 -0.37
C LYS A 62 -23.16 0.75 -0.58
N ILE A 63 -24.18 0.09 -0.06
CA ILE A 63 -24.42 -1.34 -0.29
C ILE A 63 -25.63 -1.42 -1.21
N ILE A 64 -25.48 -2.02 -2.38
CA ILE A 64 -26.52 -2.21 -3.38
C ILE A 64 -26.53 -3.70 -3.72
N ASP A 65 -27.58 -4.39 -3.32
CA ASP A 65 -27.70 -5.84 -3.45
C ASP A 65 -26.47 -6.58 -2.89
N LYS A 66 -25.72 -7.26 -3.76
CA LYS A 66 -24.49 -7.97 -3.42
C LYS A 66 -23.21 -7.22 -3.82
N SER A 67 -23.30 -5.91 -3.93
CA SER A 67 -22.16 -5.05 -4.27
C SER A 67 -21.92 -4.00 -3.20
N ILE A 68 -20.66 -3.73 -2.91
CA ILE A 68 -20.22 -2.59 -2.09
C ILE A 68 -19.61 -1.55 -3.01
N GLN A 69 -20.02 -0.31 -2.83
CA GLN A 69 -19.52 0.82 -3.60
C GLN A 69 -18.88 1.85 -2.67
N PHE A 70 -17.61 2.10 -2.90
CA PHE A 70 -16.83 3.21 -2.33
C PHE A 70 -16.82 4.38 -3.32
N GLY A 71 -16.86 5.59 -2.83
CA GLY A 71 -16.70 6.80 -3.65
C GLY A 71 -15.26 7.02 -4.08
N LYS A 72 -14.65 8.12 -3.62
CA LYS A 72 -13.20 8.38 -3.78
C LYS A 72 -12.42 7.59 -2.75
N GLY A 73 -11.72 6.56 -3.21
CA GLY A 73 -10.97 5.67 -2.34
C GLY A 73 -9.47 5.99 -2.33
N MET A 74 -8.92 6.07 -1.14
CA MET A 74 -7.48 5.94 -0.92
C MET A 74 -7.15 4.48 -0.67
N VAL A 75 -6.24 3.91 -1.44
CA VAL A 75 -5.89 2.49 -1.33
C VAL A 75 -5.45 2.09 0.07
N ILE A 76 -4.82 3.02 0.80
CA ILE A 76 -4.36 2.82 2.19
C ILE A 76 -5.50 2.70 3.22
N PHE A 77 -6.72 3.14 2.91
CA PHE A 77 -7.89 3.03 3.79
C PHE A 77 -8.99 2.19 3.12
N GLU A 78 -9.60 2.73 2.07
CA GLU A 78 -10.71 2.07 1.38
C GLU A 78 -10.26 0.82 0.63
N GLY A 79 -9.01 0.79 0.13
CA GLY A 79 -8.45 -0.41 -0.50
C GLY A 79 -8.33 -1.59 0.47
N ILE A 80 -7.84 -1.35 1.68
CA ILE A 80 -7.77 -2.36 2.76
C ILE A 80 -9.18 -2.78 3.16
N SER A 81 -10.08 -1.82 3.45
CA SER A 81 -11.47 -2.11 3.79
C SER A 81 -12.18 -2.91 2.70
N GLY A 82 -11.97 -2.55 1.44
CA GLY A 82 -12.54 -3.28 0.29
C GLY A 82 -12.02 -4.71 0.22
N LEU A 83 -10.73 -4.93 0.50
CA LEU A 83 -10.15 -6.28 0.55
C LEU A 83 -10.76 -7.11 1.68
N ASP A 84 -10.99 -6.51 2.85
CA ASP A 84 -11.64 -7.18 3.97
C ASP A 84 -13.06 -7.60 3.62
N TYR A 85 -13.84 -6.71 3.03
CA TYR A 85 -15.19 -7.08 2.54
C TYR A 85 -15.13 -8.19 1.48
N PHE A 86 -14.17 -8.14 0.57
CA PHE A 86 -13.98 -9.21 -0.44
C PHE A 86 -13.73 -10.58 0.21
N ARG A 87 -12.96 -10.62 1.29
CA ARG A 87 -12.64 -11.86 2.02
C ARG A 87 -13.83 -12.45 2.76
N THR A 88 -14.84 -11.65 3.11
CA THR A 88 -16.05 -12.17 3.77
C THR A 88 -16.88 -13.09 2.87
N ASN A 89 -16.71 -13.02 1.55
CA ASN A 89 -17.52 -13.71 0.54
C ASN A 89 -19.03 -13.37 0.58
N LEU A 90 -19.39 -12.28 1.22
CA LEU A 90 -20.78 -11.82 1.29
C LEU A 90 -21.19 -11.01 0.04
N TYR A 91 -20.19 -10.52 -0.68
CA TYR A 91 -20.38 -9.62 -1.82
C TYR A 91 -19.74 -10.21 -3.07
N ASP A 92 -20.43 -10.07 -4.20
CA ASP A 92 -19.98 -10.57 -5.50
C ASP A 92 -19.03 -9.57 -6.20
N GLU A 93 -19.20 -8.27 -5.89
CA GLU A 93 -18.41 -7.19 -6.48
C GLU A 93 -18.15 -6.08 -5.47
N ILE A 94 -16.96 -5.50 -5.54
CA ILE A 94 -16.58 -4.30 -4.81
C ILE A 94 -16.14 -3.25 -5.82
N ILE A 95 -16.73 -2.07 -5.74
CA ILE A 95 -16.54 -0.99 -6.71
C ILE A 95 -15.92 0.20 -5.98
N PHE A 96 -14.85 0.75 -6.53
CA PHE A 96 -14.30 2.05 -6.20
C PHE A 96 -14.56 2.99 -7.38
N GLU A 97 -15.31 4.06 -7.17
CA GLU A 97 -15.57 5.04 -8.23
C GLU A 97 -14.28 5.76 -8.65
N GLU A 98 -13.41 6.05 -7.69
CA GLU A 98 -12.06 6.53 -7.93
C GLU A 98 -11.10 5.87 -6.93
N LEU A 99 -10.13 5.07 -7.38
CA LEU A 99 -9.07 4.52 -6.55
C LEU A 99 -7.72 5.14 -6.95
N ASP A 100 -7.00 5.65 -5.98
CA ASP A 100 -5.73 6.39 -6.21
C ASP A 100 -4.57 5.50 -6.66
N SER A 101 -4.51 4.23 -6.26
CA SER A 101 -3.49 3.27 -6.70
C SER A 101 -3.99 1.83 -6.79
N PRO A 102 -4.51 1.40 -7.95
CA PRO A 102 -4.88 0.00 -8.19
C PRO A 102 -3.71 -0.99 -8.07
N LEU A 103 -2.48 -0.56 -8.34
CA LEU A 103 -1.30 -1.40 -8.19
C LEU A 103 -1.10 -1.83 -6.74
N ILE A 104 -1.20 -0.90 -5.79
CA ILE A 104 -1.07 -1.22 -4.36
C ILE A 104 -2.18 -2.18 -3.90
N LEU A 105 -3.40 -2.05 -4.43
CA LEU A 105 -4.49 -2.97 -4.16
C LEU A 105 -4.15 -4.42 -4.56
N ILE A 106 -3.50 -4.62 -5.71
CA ILE A 106 -2.96 -5.93 -6.12
C ILE A 106 -1.92 -6.44 -5.11
N GLY A 107 -1.04 -5.56 -4.64
CA GLY A 107 -0.05 -5.90 -3.60
C GLY A 107 -0.70 -6.37 -2.31
N LEU A 108 -1.74 -5.69 -1.85
CA LEU A 108 -2.54 -6.09 -0.68
C LEU A 108 -3.18 -7.46 -0.88
N GLY A 109 -3.78 -7.71 -2.05
CA GLY A 109 -4.33 -9.02 -2.39
C GLY A 109 -3.27 -10.13 -2.36
N LEU A 110 -2.06 -9.83 -2.85
CA LEU A 110 -0.95 -10.79 -2.90
C LEU A 110 -0.41 -11.15 -1.51
N ILE A 111 -0.18 -10.20 -0.62
CA ILE A 111 0.32 -10.48 0.74
C ILE A 111 -0.72 -11.22 1.59
N ASN A 112 -2.00 -10.95 1.37
CA ASN A 112 -3.10 -11.62 2.04
C ASN A 112 -3.48 -12.99 1.41
N ASN A 113 -2.74 -13.45 0.39
CA ASN A 113 -2.95 -14.72 -0.32
C ASN A 113 -4.39 -14.90 -0.83
N VAL A 114 -5.00 -13.84 -1.32
CA VAL A 114 -6.39 -13.86 -1.79
C VAL A 114 -6.51 -14.70 -3.06
N GLU A 115 -7.61 -15.47 -3.17
CA GLU A 115 -7.86 -16.34 -4.32
C GLU A 115 -8.87 -15.70 -5.29
N ASN A 116 -8.63 -15.92 -6.59
CA ASN A 116 -9.54 -15.50 -7.65
C ASN A 116 -9.89 -14.00 -7.61
N PHE A 117 -8.94 -13.17 -7.20
CA PHE A 117 -9.09 -11.73 -7.03
C PHE A 117 -8.84 -11.03 -8.37
N LYS A 118 -9.91 -10.72 -9.08
CA LYS A 118 -9.89 -10.08 -10.40
C LYS A 118 -10.15 -8.60 -10.27
N VAL A 119 -9.23 -7.80 -10.79
CA VAL A 119 -9.30 -6.33 -10.75
C VAL A 119 -9.50 -5.79 -12.16
N LEU A 120 -10.56 -5.02 -12.33
CA LEU A 120 -11.00 -4.48 -13.60
C LEU A 120 -11.02 -2.95 -13.57
N ASN A 121 -10.61 -2.33 -14.65
CA ASN A 121 -10.95 -0.94 -14.97
C ASN A 121 -12.01 -0.98 -16.07
N SER A 122 -13.23 -0.58 -15.73
CA SER A 122 -14.41 -0.83 -16.56
C SER A 122 -14.55 -2.32 -16.91
N THR A 123 -14.31 -2.73 -18.13
CA THR A 123 -14.35 -4.14 -18.58
C THR A 123 -12.96 -4.75 -18.77
N SER A 124 -11.91 -3.94 -18.72
CA SER A 124 -10.54 -4.35 -19.00
C SER A 124 -9.88 -4.94 -17.76
N LEU A 125 -9.31 -6.15 -17.89
CA LEU A 125 -8.50 -6.75 -16.84
C LEU A 125 -7.20 -5.96 -16.68
N ILE A 126 -6.98 -5.42 -15.48
CA ILE A 126 -5.73 -4.72 -15.13
C ILE A 126 -4.87 -5.49 -14.14
N GLY A 127 -5.49 -6.38 -13.35
CA GLY A 127 -4.76 -7.21 -12.41
C GLY A 127 -5.55 -8.45 -11.98
N TYR A 128 -4.82 -9.46 -11.54
CA TYR A 128 -5.37 -10.69 -11.01
C TYR A 128 -4.45 -11.29 -9.96
N VAL A 129 -5.01 -11.76 -8.85
CA VAL A 129 -4.27 -12.46 -7.80
C VAL A 129 -4.91 -13.82 -7.55
N ASP A 130 -4.08 -14.84 -7.46
CA ASP A 130 -4.47 -16.17 -7.03
C ASP A 130 -3.40 -16.72 -6.08
N LYS A 131 -3.67 -16.61 -4.78
CA LYS A 131 -2.74 -16.95 -3.70
C LYS A 131 -1.42 -16.15 -3.81
N LYS A 132 -0.33 -16.87 -4.09
CA LYS A 132 1.04 -16.32 -4.18
C LYS A 132 1.44 -15.87 -5.58
N LYS A 133 0.53 -15.99 -6.55
CA LYS A 133 0.76 -15.61 -7.95
C LYS A 133 -0.10 -14.43 -8.32
N PHE A 134 0.41 -13.56 -9.15
CA PHE A 134 -0.38 -12.46 -9.65
C PHE A 134 0.00 -12.06 -11.06
N PHE A 135 -0.93 -11.39 -11.72
CA PHE A 135 -0.76 -10.71 -13.00
C PHE A 135 -1.05 -9.23 -12.79
N TRP A 136 -0.21 -8.38 -13.37
CA TRP A 136 -0.43 -6.94 -13.50
C TRP A 136 -0.19 -6.52 -14.93
N ASN A 137 -1.12 -5.74 -15.47
CA ASN A 137 -0.95 -5.14 -16.80
C ASN A 137 -0.02 -3.93 -16.70
N GLU A 138 1.25 -4.10 -17.03
CA GLU A 138 2.29 -3.05 -16.93
C GLU A 138 1.99 -1.85 -17.85
N ASN A 139 1.15 -1.99 -18.87
CA ASN A 139 0.71 -0.89 -19.71
C ASN A 139 -0.40 -0.04 -19.06
N PHE A 140 -0.95 -0.48 -17.94
CA PHE A 140 -1.94 0.28 -17.21
C PHE A 140 -1.26 1.32 -16.30
N THR A 141 -1.49 2.59 -16.60
CA THR A 141 -0.93 3.74 -15.86
C THR A 141 -1.99 4.59 -15.17
N GLY A 142 -3.22 4.09 -15.08
CA GLY A 142 -4.35 4.81 -14.53
C GLY A 142 -4.28 4.98 -13.00
N ASN A 143 -4.49 6.21 -12.58
CA ASN A 143 -4.61 6.61 -11.17
C ASN A 143 -5.89 7.41 -10.98
N ASN A 144 -6.53 7.31 -9.81
CA ASN A 144 -7.85 7.90 -9.55
C ASN A 144 -8.87 7.44 -10.61
N VAL A 145 -8.97 6.15 -10.80
CA VAL A 145 -9.82 5.52 -11.81
C VAL A 145 -10.85 4.62 -11.16
N LYS A 146 -11.96 4.42 -11.88
CA LYS A 146 -12.98 3.46 -11.46
C LYS A 146 -12.44 2.04 -11.56
N ILE A 147 -12.51 1.33 -10.44
CA ILE A 147 -12.05 -0.06 -10.32
C ILE A 147 -13.18 -0.91 -9.78
N SER A 148 -13.34 -2.09 -10.35
CA SER A 148 -14.14 -3.15 -9.74
C SER A 148 -13.32 -4.38 -9.42
N ILE A 149 -13.64 -5.01 -8.30
CA ILE A 149 -13.05 -6.26 -7.84
C ILE A 149 -14.12 -7.33 -7.89
N LYS A 150 -13.80 -8.45 -8.50
CA LYS A 150 -14.70 -9.61 -8.60
C LYS A 150 -14.00 -10.89 -8.19
N LYS A 151 -14.75 -11.80 -7.54
CA LYS A 151 -14.28 -13.15 -7.23
C LYS A 151 -14.57 -14.07 -8.41
N GLU A 152 -13.63 -14.15 -9.33
CA GLU A 152 -13.80 -14.91 -10.55
C GLU A 152 -12.49 -15.60 -10.96
N LYS A 153 -12.57 -16.93 -11.23
CA LYS A 153 -11.43 -17.65 -11.81
C LYS A 153 -11.09 -17.09 -13.18
N PHE A 154 -9.83 -16.77 -13.37
CA PHE A 154 -9.35 -16.27 -14.65
C PHE A 154 -8.08 -17.03 -15.07
N LYS A 155 -8.01 -17.43 -16.32
CA LYS A 155 -6.83 -18.11 -16.86
C LYS A 155 -5.84 -17.05 -17.36
N VAL A 156 -4.87 -16.74 -16.55
CA VAL A 156 -3.76 -15.84 -16.92
C VAL A 156 -2.78 -16.57 -17.81
N GLN A 157 -2.38 -15.94 -18.91
CA GLN A 157 -1.36 -16.50 -19.81
C GLN A 157 0.02 -16.51 -19.16
N GLN A 158 0.38 -15.44 -18.46
CA GLN A 158 1.67 -15.30 -17.79
C GLN A 158 1.52 -14.49 -16.50
N PHE A 159 2.03 -15.03 -15.40
CA PHE A 159 2.15 -14.32 -14.13
C PHE A 159 3.46 -13.52 -14.06
N ASN A 160 3.45 -12.46 -13.27
CA ASN A 160 4.65 -11.69 -12.99
C ASN A 160 5.70 -12.56 -12.30
N SER A 161 6.96 -12.36 -12.62
CA SER A 161 8.09 -13.08 -12.05
C SER A 161 8.99 -12.17 -11.21
N VAL A 162 9.60 -12.74 -10.18
CA VAL A 162 10.51 -12.02 -9.28
C VAL A 162 11.76 -11.57 -10.05
N LYS A 163 12.17 -10.31 -9.86
CA LYS A 163 13.43 -9.76 -10.34
C LYS A 163 14.56 -10.07 -9.35
N SER A 164 15.78 -10.13 -9.84
CA SER A 164 16.94 -10.47 -8.99
C SER A 164 17.33 -9.40 -7.96
N LYS A 165 16.94 -8.14 -8.18
CA LYS A 165 17.30 -6.99 -7.34
C LYS A 165 16.19 -5.96 -7.35
N ILE A 166 15.94 -5.36 -6.17
CA ILE A 166 15.05 -4.21 -6.04
C ILE A 166 15.83 -2.95 -6.45
N LYS A 167 15.27 -2.20 -7.40
CA LYS A 167 15.83 -0.94 -7.88
C LYS A 167 14.81 0.16 -7.70
N ILE A 168 15.14 1.15 -6.86
CA ILE A 168 14.27 2.29 -6.57
C ILE A 168 14.88 3.57 -7.15
N ASP A 169 14.04 4.45 -7.66
CA ASP A 169 14.46 5.80 -8.04
C ASP A 169 15.03 6.54 -6.84
N LYS A 170 16.17 7.24 -7.03
CA LYS A 170 16.87 7.94 -5.94
C LYS A 170 16.03 9.07 -5.33
N ASN A 171 15.23 9.76 -6.15
CA ASN A 171 14.39 10.85 -5.64
C ASN A 171 13.21 10.29 -4.83
N VAL A 172 12.61 9.19 -5.29
CA VAL A 172 11.56 8.50 -4.52
C VAL A 172 12.10 8.05 -3.16
N TRP A 173 13.27 7.41 -3.14
CA TRP A 173 13.92 7.00 -1.89
C TRP A 173 14.15 8.18 -0.94
N LYS A 174 14.80 9.25 -1.42
CA LYS A 174 15.06 10.47 -0.63
C LYS A 174 13.77 11.08 -0.08
N ASN A 175 12.73 11.11 -0.89
CA ASN A 175 11.44 11.67 -0.48
C ASN A 175 10.76 10.82 0.61
N LEU A 176 10.85 9.49 0.53
CA LEU A 176 10.39 8.59 1.58
C LEU A 176 11.21 8.76 2.86
N GLU A 177 12.53 8.91 2.78
CA GLU A 177 13.37 9.24 3.94
C GLU A 177 12.94 10.55 4.63
N LEU A 178 12.58 11.57 3.85
CA LEU A 178 12.09 12.84 4.41
C LEU A 178 10.77 12.65 5.18
N LEU A 179 9.89 11.78 4.71
CA LEU A 179 8.67 11.45 5.45
C LEU A 179 9.00 10.64 6.72
N SER A 180 9.87 9.65 6.64
CA SER A 180 10.23 8.80 7.78
C SER A 180 10.89 9.58 8.92
N ARG A 181 11.64 10.64 8.61
CA ARG A 181 12.27 11.51 9.61
C ARG A 181 11.28 12.29 10.48
N LYS A 182 10.02 12.43 10.06
CA LYS A 182 8.99 13.11 10.85
C LYS A 182 8.58 12.34 12.11
N ILE A 183 8.96 11.07 12.24
CA ILE A 183 8.79 10.27 13.46
C ILE A 183 9.70 10.79 14.58
N LEU A 184 10.86 11.33 14.21
CA LEU A 184 11.83 11.83 15.17
C LEU A 184 11.28 13.10 15.82
N VAL A 185 11.06 13.04 17.12
CA VAL A 185 10.75 14.22 17.92
C VAL A 185 11.94 15.19 17.80
N PRO A 186 11.72 16.45 17.44
CA PRO A 186 12.81 17.42 17.46
C PRO A 186 13.47 17.44 18.83
N GLU A 187 14.80 17.29 18.90
CA GLU A 187 15.53 17.48 20.14
C GLU A 187 15.21 18.87 20.70
N SER A 188 14.54 18.92 21.83
CA SER A 188 14.40 20.15 22.62
C SER A 188 15.48 20.21 23.69
N ASN A 189 15.87 21.40 24.15
CA ASN A 189 16.78 21.52 25.28
C ASN A 189 16.25 20.75 26.51
N LEU A 190 14.94 20.76 26.72
CA LEU A 190 14.29 19.95 27.75
C LEU A 190 14.48 18.44 27.58
N SER A 191 14.41 17.91 26.34
CA SER A 191 14.64 16.48 26.12
C SER A 191 16.11 16.09 26.28
N ARG A 192 17.06 17.02 26.11
CA ARG A 192 18.48 16.82 26.44
C ARG A 192 18.73 16.84 27.93
N ASP A 193 18.07 17.76 28.64
CA ASP A 193 18.27 17.95 30.09
C ASP A 193 17.57 16.86 30.94
N PHE A 194 16.46 16.29 30.44
CA PHE A 194 15.66 15.26 31.11
C PHE A 194 15.62 13.92 30.39
N GLY A 195 16.45 13.71 29.33
CA GLY A 195 16.57 12.43 28.66
C GLY A 195 17.16 11.35 29.58
N ALA A 196 16.82 10.09 29.31
CA ALA A 196 17.32 8.96 30.09
C ALA A 196 18.86 8.95 30.13
N GLY A 197 19.44 9.15 31.30
CA GLY A 197 20.88 9.26 31.51
C GLY A 197 21.41 10.68 31.67
N ALA A 198 20.60 11.73 31.44
CA ALA A 198 21.00 13.09 31.76
C ALA A 198 20.89 13.31 33.28
N ASN A 199 22.01 13.64 33.93
CA ASN A 199 22.11 13.97 35.37
C ASN A 199 22.02 12.81 36.38
N ILE A 200 22.36 11.59 36.02
CA ILE A 200 22.76 10.60 37.04
C ILE A 200 24.25 10.84 37.29
N ASN A 201 24.57 11.65 38.28
CA ASN A 201 25.87 11.60 38.93
C ASN A 201 25.92 10.30 39.74
N ASP A 202 26.44 9.23 39.14
CA ASP A 202 26.93 8.07 39.89
C ASP A 202 28.16 8.51 40.71
N ASN A 203 27.89 9.20 41.80
CA ASN A 203 28.80 9.39 42.87
C ASN A 203 28.17 8.72 44.10
N ASP A 204 28.43 7.42 44.23
CA ASP A 204 28.63 6.71 45.51
C ASP A 204 29.40 5.40 45.26
#